data_39d7d76d2d34ceb24f7aae95f79a2a44
#
_entry.id   39d7d76d2d34ceb24f7aae95f79a2a44
#
_cell.length_a   1.000
_cell.length_b   1.000
_cell.length_c   1.000
_cell.angle_alpha   90.00
_cell.angle_beta   90.00
_cell.angle_gamma   90.00
#
_symmetry.space_group_name_H-M   'P 1'
#
loop_
_entity.id
_entity.type
_entity.pdbx_description
1 polymer ?
#
loop_
_entity_poly.entity_id
_entity_poly.type
_entity_poly.pdbx_seq_one_letter_code
_entity_poly.pdbx_strand_id
1 'polypeptide(L)'
;MNFRLITQTMGYILWVEAGFLLLPALTACVCGEVYWRQFLLTAALCAAVGTGLRLIPVKKAQMHSRDGFVAVALSWVLLSLFGALPYVFTGAMTSYIDALFETVSGLTTTGSSTFTAVSHLPRSVLLWRSLTQWMGGMGVLVLFLALTPRMGEGAVFLMRAESPGPIKSKLVPKVGGTAKILYTIYVILTACEIAALRIAGESWFSAINHSFT
;
A
#
# COMPACT_ATOMS: atom_id res chain seq x y z
N MET A 1 -9.42 -24.55 2.88
CA MET A 1 -8.77 -23.25 3.02
C MET A 1 -7.40 -23.42 3.63
N ASN A 2 -6.39 -22.80 3.03
CA ASN A 2 -5.02 -22.85 3.53
C ASN A 2 -4.71 -21.60 4.37
N PHE A 3 -5.20 -21.59 5.63
CA PHE A 3 -5.01 -20.45 6.54
C PHE A 3 -3.55 -20.07 6.74
N ARG A 4 -2.63 -21.04 6.75
CA ARG A 4 -1.20 -20.76 6.93
C ARG A 4 -0.62 -19.96 5.77
N LEU A 5 -1.02 -20.28 4.55
CA LEU A 5 -0.58 -19.55 3.37
C LEU A 5 -1.16 -18.13 3.34
N ILE A 6 -2.44 -17.97 3.72
CA ILE A 6 -3.09 -16.66 3.87
C ILE A 6 -2.33 -15.82 4.90
N THR A 7 -2.05 -16.37 6.08
CA THR A 7 -1.32 -15.68 7.15
C THR A 7 0.09 -15.26 6.70
N GLN A 8 0.80 -16.13 6.00
CA GLN A 8 2.11 -15.80 5.46
C GLN A 8 2.04 -14.67 4.42
N THR A 9 1.01 -14.66 3.57
CA THR A 9 0.76 -13.58 2.60
C THR A 9 0.51 -12.26 3.33
N MET A 10 -0.27 -12.26 4.41
CA MET A 10 -0.47 -11.08 5.27
C MET A 10 0.85 -10.54 5.82
N GLY A 11 1.75 -11.43 6.25
CA GLY A 11 3.07 -11.04 6.72
C GLY A 11 3.91 -10.33 5.65
N TYR A 12 3.84 -10.77 4.39
CA TYR A 12 4.52 -10.09 3.28
C TYR A 12 3.94 -8.70 3.00
N ILE A 13 2.63 -8.56 3.08
CA ILE A 13 1.93 -7.31 2.84
C ILE A 13 2.31 -6.26 3.89
N LEU A 14 2.37 -6.63 5.17
CA LEU A 14 2.87 -5.74 6.22
C LEU A 14 4.33 -5.34 6.01
N TRP A 15 5.16 -6.20 5.44
CA TRP A 15 6.52 -5.83 5.08
C TRP A 15 6.57 -4.79 3.95
N VAL A 16 5.67 -4.91 2.97
CA VAL A 16 5.53 -3.91 1.91
C VAL A 16 5.07 -2.57 2.50
N GLU A 17 4.08 -2.58 3.37
CA GLU A 17 3.60 -1.38 4.08
C GLU A 17 4.72 -0.73 4.91
N ALA A 18 5.48 -1.54 5.66
CA ALA A 18 6.65 -1.05 6.40
C ALA A 18 7.67 -0.34 5.49
N GLY A 19 7.89 -0.88 4.28
CA GLY A 19 8.74 -0.24 3.27
C GLY A 19 8.20 1.11 2.80
N PHE A 20 6.90 1.21 2.55
CA PHE A 20 6.26 2.47 2.15
C PHE A 20 6.29 3.53 3.28
N LEU A 21 6.19 3.13 4.54
CA LEU A 21 6.29 4.02 5.70
C LEU A 21 7.67 4.69 5.83
N LEU A 22 8.71 4.14 5.22
CA LEU A 22 10.03 4.79 5.19
C LEU A 22 10.04 6.07 4.35
N LEU A 23 9.17 6.22 3.35
CA LEU A 23 9.11 7.41 2.51
C LEU A 23 8.64 8.64 3.30
N PRO A 24 7.51 8.62 4.03
CA PRO A 24 7.13 9.75 4.88
C PRO A 24 8.10 9.96 6.05
N ALA A 25 8.74 8.91 6.58
CA ALA A 25 9.80 9.06 7.57
C ALA A 25 10.99 9.86 7.02
N LEU A 26 11.42 9.54 5.80
CA LEU A 26 12.47 10.28 5.11
C LEU A 26 12.04 11.73 4.82
N THR A 27 10.81 11.94 4.38
CA THR A 27 10.26 13.28 4.14
C THR A 27 10.25 14.11 5.42
N ALA A 28 9.85 13.52 6.55
CA ALA A 28 9.90 14.19 7.84
C ALA A 28 11.34 14.61 8.20
N CYS A 29 12.33 13.74 7.98
CA CYS A 29 13.74 14.08 8.22
C CYS A 29 14.22 15.22 7.31
N VAL A 30 13.91 15.17 6.01
CA VAL A 30 14.32 16.20 5.03
C VAL A 30 13.66 17.54 5.30
N CYS A 31 12.40 17.53 5.73
CA CYS A 31 11.65 18.75 6.05
C CYS A 31 11.90 19.28 7.49
N GLY A 32 12.73 18.62 8.28
CA GLY A 32 13.01 19.01 9.68
C GLY A 32 11.83 18.79 10.62
N GLU A 33 10.90 17.90 10.28
CA GLU A 33 9.75 17.55 11.10
C GLU A 33 10.15 16.55 12.19
N VAL A 34 9.51 16.64 13.35
CA VAL A 34 9.79 15.75 14.49
C VAL A 34 9.17 14.36 14.35
N TYR A 35 8.30 14.16 13.35
CA TYR A 35 7.44 12.98 13.19
C TYR A 35 8.12 11.75 12.57
N TRP A 36 9.38 11.82 12.15
CA TRP A 36 10.09 10.68 11.56
C TRP A 36 10.13 9.45 12.47
N ARG A 37 10.20 9.67 13.81
CA ARG A 37 10.22 8.57 14.79
C ARG A 37 8.92 7.79 14.80
N GLN A 38 7.78 8.46 14.69
CA GLN A 38 6.45 7.86 14.69
C GLN A 38 6.24 6.98 13.45
N PHE A 39 6.69 7.45 12.28
CA PHE A 39 6.67 6.64 11.06
C PHE A 39 7.60 5.43 11.16
N LEU A 40 8.83 5.58 11.70
CA LEU A 40 9.73 4.44 11.92
C LEU A 40 9.17 3.46 12.96
N LEU A 41 8.52 3.94 14.03
CA LEU A 41 7.88 3.09 15.01
C LEU A 41 6.77 2.24 14.37
N THR A 42 5.93 2.86 13.53
CA THR A 42 4.89 2.13 12.79
C THR A 42 5.50 1.13 11.82
N ALA A 43 6.53 1.52 11.07
CA ALA A 43 7.24 0.61 10.16
C ALA A 43 7.85 -0.58 10.90
N ALA A 44 8.47 -0.35 12.07
CA ALA A 44 9.01 -1.41 12.91
C ALA A 44 7.90 -2.34 13.44
N LEU A 45 6.75 -1.81 13.84
CA LEU A 45 5.59 -2.59 14.27
C LEU A 45 5.06 -3.47 13.13
N CYS A 46 4.85 -2.90 11.93
CA CYS A 46 4.45 -3.65 10.73
C CYS A 46 5.46 -4.75 10.40
N ALA A 47 6.76 -4.45 10.44
CA ALA A 47 7.81 -5.42 10.17
C ALA A 47 7.86 -6.53 11.23
N ALA A 48 7.69 -6.20 12.52
CA ALA A 48 7.69 -7.17 13.62
C ALA A 48 6.51 -8.13 13.50
N VAL A 49 5.28 -7.60 13.35
CA VAL A 49 4.06 -8.42 13.17
C VAL A 49 4.16 -9.20 11.86
N GLY A 50 4.59 -8.57 10.77
CA GLY A 50 4.78 -9.22 9.47
C GLY A 50 5.78 -10.37 9.54
N THR A 51 6.87 -10.23 10.28
CA THR A 51 7.84 -11.30 10.51
C THR A 51 7.21 -12.44 11.32
N GLY A 52 6.50 -12.14 12.40
CA GLY A 52 5.80 -13.14 13.19
C GLY A 52 4.83 -13.99 12.36
N LEU A 53 4.04 -13.34 11.48
CA LEU A 53 3.12 -14.03 10.58
C LEU A 53 3.83 -14.89 9.52
N ARG A 54 5.02 -14.48 9.06
CA ARG A 54 5.83 -15.23 8.08
C ARG A 54 6.52 -16.46 8.65
N LEU A 55 6.82 -16.47 9.95
CA LEU A 55 7.47 -17.61 10.62
C LEU A 55 6.55 -18.84 10.71
N ILE A 56 5.25 -18.71 10.42
CA ILE A 56 4.32 -19.83 10.42
C ILE A 56 4.66 -20.77 9.25
N PRO A 57 5.07 -22.03 9.51
CA PRO A 57 5.52 -22.91 8.44
C PRO A 57 4.37 -23.38 7.55
N VAL A 58 4.52 -23.21 6.24
CA VAL A 58 3.56 -23.66 5.23
C VAL A 58 3.97 -25.03 4.70
N LYS A 59 3.19 -26.06 5.00
CA LYS A 59 3.47 -27.45 4.56
C LYS A 59 3.10 -27.73 3.09
N LYS A 60 2.12 -27.00 2.53
CA LYS A 60 1.68 -27.12 1.13
C LYS A 60 1.39 -25.73 0.58
N ALA A 61 2.07 -25.33 -0.48
CA ALA A 61 1.92 -24.01 -1.13
C ALA A 61 0.82 -23.98 -2.21
N GLN A 62 -0.25 -24.77 -2.07
CA GLN A 62 -1.39 -24.73 -2.99
C GLN A 62 -2.43 -23.73 -2.49
N MET A 63 -2.69 -22.70 -3.30
CA MET A 63 -3.71 -21.70 -3.08
C MET A 63 -4.91 -22.00 -3.99
N HIS A 64 -6.11 -21.99 -3.44
CA HIS A 64 -7.36 -22.14 -4.19
C HIS A 64 -8.00 -20.74 -4.38
N SER A 65 -8.93 -20.60 -5.33
CA SER A 65 -9.61 -19.33 -5.60
C SER A 65 -10.20 -18.69 -4.34
N ARG A 66 -10.81 -19.48 -3.46
CA ARG A 66 -11.37 -19.01 -2.17
C ARG A 66 -10.30 -18.41 -1.25
N ASP A 67 -9.12 -19.01 -1.21
CA ASP A 67 -7.99 -18.52 -0.39
C ASP A 67 -7.51 -17.17 -0.92
N GLY A 68 -7.53 -16.96 -2.25
CA GLY A 68 -7.21 -15.70 -2.89
C GLY A 68 -8.16 -14.57 -2.46
N PHE A 69 -9.48 -14.78 -2.56
CA PHE A 69 -10.46 -13.78 -2.14
C PHE A 69 -10.36 -13.42 -0.65
N VAL A 70 -10.17 -14.43 0.21
CA VAL A 70 -10.01 -14.19 1.65
C VAL A 70 -8.70 -13.44 1.92
N ALA A 71 -7.61 -13.79 1.24
CA ALA A 71 -6.34 -13.09 1.36
C ALA A 71 -6.46 -11.61 0.94
N VAL A 72 -7.15 -11.32 -0.17
CA VAL A 72 -7.43 -9.94 -0.60
C VAL A 72 -8.19 -9.18 0.46
N ALA A 73 -9.34 -9.71 0.91
CA ALA A 73 -10.19 -9.03 1.90
C ALA A 73 -9.43 -8.75 3.21
N LEU A 74 -8.70 -9.74 3.73
CA LEU A 74 -7.90 -9.58 4.94
C LEU A 74 -6.75 -8.60 4.76
N SER A 75 -6.16 -8.52 3.56
CA SER A 75 -5.09 -7.55 3.26
C SER A 75 -5.59 -6.13 3.40
N TRP A 76 -6.75 -5.81 2.82
CA TRP A 76 -7.35 -4.48 2.92
C TRP A 76 -7.64 -4.09 4.37
N VAL A 77 -8.19 -5.03 5.15
CA VAL A 77 -8.43 -4.81 6.60
C VAL A 77 -7.12 -4.56 7.33
N LEU A 78 -6.12 -5.40 7.09
CA LEU A 78 -4.85 -5.33 7.82
C LEU A 78 -4.09 -4.03 7.50
N LEU A 79 -3.97 -3.67 6.22
CA LEU A 79 -3.35 -2.41 5.78
C LEU A 79 -4.08 -1.20 6.34
N SER A 80 -5.42 -1.24 6.40
CA SER A 80 -6.18 -0.15 6.99
C SER A 80 -5.91 0.01 8.48
N LEU A 81 -5.83 -1.09 9.21
CA LEU A 81 -5.56 -1.08 10.66
C LEU A 81 -4.16 -0.54 10.98
N PHE A 82 -3.14 -0.99 10.26
CA PHE A 82 -1.76 -0.54 10.50
C PHE A 82 -1.49 0.83 9.89
N GLY A 83 -2.02 1.12 8.71
CA GLY A 83 -1.88 2.41 8.03
C GLY A 83 -2.56 3.57 8.73
N ALA A 84 -3.49 3.31 9.66
CA ALA A 84 -4.09 4.32 10.54
C ALA A 84 -3.15 4.77 11.67
N LEU A 85 -2.20 3.94 12.08
CA LEU A 85 -1.33 4.20 13.22
C LEU A 85 -0.48 5.48 13.08
N PRO A 86 0.11 5.81 11.90
CA PRO A 86 0.87 7.04 11.73
C PRO A 86 0.08 8.29 12.08
N TYR A 87 -1.20 8.37 11.73
CA TYR A 87 -2.04 9.53 12.04
C TYR A 87 -2.22 9.73 13.54
N VAL A 88 -2.38 8.63 14.28
CA VAL A 88 -2.54 8.67 15.74
C VAL A 88 -1.20 8.96 16.42
N PHE A 89 -0.12 8.28 16.01
CA PHE A 89 1.20 8.45 16.63
C PHE A 89 1.81 9.84 16.37
N THR A 90 1.50 10.46 15.24
CA THR A 90 1.91 11.84 14.95
C THR A 90 1.04 12.87 15.66
N GLY A 91 -0.11 12.46 16.22
CA GLY A 91 -1.09 13.38 16.80
C GLY A 91 -1.89 14.17 15.75
N ALA A 92 -1.77 13.81 14.47
CA ALA A 92 -2.57 14.41 13.40
C ALA A 92 -4.06 14.13 13.58
N MET A 93 -4.38 12.98 14.16
CA MET A 93 -5.74 12.59 14.59
C MET A 93 -5.72 12.06 16.01
N THR A 94 -6.69 12.46 16.81
CA THR A 94 -6.87 11.98 18.19
C THR A 94 -7.69 10.69 18.25
N SER A 95 -8.60 10.50 17.28
CA SER A 95 -9.46 9.33 17.18
C SER A 95 -8.84 8.30 16.21
N TYR A 96 -8.65 7.07 16.70
CA TYR A 96 -8.22 5.95 15.85
C TYR A 96 -9.28 5.60 14.79
N ILE A 97 -10.57 5.80 15.09
CA ILE A 97 -11.65 5.53 14.13
C ILE A 97 -11.58 6.49 12.95
N ASP A 98 -11.30 7.79 13.20
CA ASP A 98 -11.12 8.79 12.15
C ASP A 98 -9.86 8.49 11.32
N ALA A 99 -8.76 8.10 11.97
CA ALA A 99 -7.54 7.66 11.30
C ALA A 99 -7.77 6.41 10.43
N LEU A 100 -8.57 5.47 10.91
CA LEU A 100 -8.97 4.28 10.15
C LEU A 100 -9.83 4.66 8.95
N PHE A 101 -10.80 5.56 9.12
CA PHE A 101 -11.61 6.08 8.03
C PHE A 101 -10.74 6.73 6.94
N GLU A 102 -9.81 7.60 7.34
CA GLU A 102 -8.87 8.27 6.41
C GLU A 102 -8.03 7.26 5.63
N THR A 103 -7.51 6.22 6.32
CA THR A 103 -6.71 5.18 5.67
C THR A 103 -7.54 4.33 4.72
N VAL A 104 -8.74 3.91 5.13
CA VAL A 104 -9.67 3.16 4.26
C VAL A 104 -10.04 4.00 3.04
N SER A 105 -10.38 5.27 3.24
CA SER A 105 -10.71 6.22 2.16
C SER A 105 -9.52 6.38 1.19
N GLY A 106 -8.30 6.46 1.71
CA GLY A 106 -7.08 6.49 0.90
C GLY A 106 -6.92 5.21 0.09
N LEU A 107 -6.85 4.07 0.74
CA LEU A 107 -6.63 2.76 0.10
C LEU A 107 -7.72 2.41 -0.92
N THR A 108 -8.98 2.76 -0.67
CA THR A 108 -10.08 2.55 -1.63
C THR A 108 -10.16 3.62 -2.72
N THR A 109 -9.22 4.58 -2.71
CA THR A 109 -9.20 5.73 -3.65
C THR A 109 -10.49 6.57 -3.63
N THR A 110 -11.22 6.55 -2.52
CA THR A 110 -12.45 7.32 -2.33
C THR A 110 -12.18 8.82 -2.19
N GLY A 111 -11.05 9.19 -1.52
CA GLY A 111 -10.64 10.57 -1.35
C GLY A 111 -11.41 11.36 -0.29
N SER A 112 -12.41 10.78 0.37
CA SER A 112 -13.12 11.42 1.48
C SER A 112 -12.19 11.59 2.69
N SER A 113 -12.28 12.74 3.36
CA SER A 113 -11.40 13.07 4.48
C SER A 113 -12.17 13.55 5.70
N THR A 114 -11.72 13.15 6.87
CA THR A 114 -12.18 13.66 8.17
C THR A 114 -11.39 14.89 8.62
N PHE A 115 -10.30 15.24 7.93
CA PHE A 115 -9.56 16.46 8.21
C PHE A 115 -10.36 17.69 7.78
N THR A 116 -10.52 18.63 8.69
CA THR A 116 -11.18 19.93 8.43
C THR A 116 -10.34 20.84 7.54
N ALA A 117 -9.00 20.75 7.63
CA ALA A 117 -8.06 21.52 6.83
C ALA A 117 -6.79 20.71 6.55
N VAL A 118 -6.70 20.16 5.35
CA VAL A 118 -5.57 19.33 4.91
C VAL A 118 -4.29 20.17 4.73
N SER A 119 -4.42 21.47 4.39
CA SER A 119 -3.30 22.39 4.13
C SER A 119 -2.38 22.64 5.32
N HIS A 120 -2.84 22.40 6.54
CA HIS A 120 -2.06 22.62 7.78
C HIS A 120 -1.33 21.36 8.27
N LEU A 121 -1.52 20.23 7.60
CA LEU A 121 -0.88 18.98 7.98
C LEU A 121 0.63 19.00 7.68
N PRO A 122 1.45 18.32 8.51
CA PRO A 122 2.85 18.09 8.20
C PRO A 122 3.02 17.40 6.83
N ARG A 123 4.08 17.75 6.10
CA ARG A 123 4.35 17.18 4.77
C ARG A 123 4.47 15.66 4.80
N SER A 124 5.05 15.10 5.86
CA SER A 124 5.15 13.65 6.03
C SER A 124 3.79 12.98 6.15
N VAL A 125 2.84 13.60 6.86
CA VAL A 125 1.46 13.10 7.00
C VAL A 125 0.70 13.23 5.69
N LEU A 126 0.87 14.35 4.97
CA LEU A 126 0.30 14.56 3.64
C LEU A 126 0.80 13.51 2.65
N LEU A 127 2.12 13.26 2.65
CA LEU A 127 2.70 12.24 1.78
C LEU A 127 2.17 10.84 2.12
N TRP A 128 2.01 10.51 3.41
CA TRP A 128 1.44 9.22 3.79
C TRP A 128 0.01 9.07 3.26
N ARG A 129 -0.80 10.11 3.41
CA ARG A 129 -2.17 10.16 2.89
C ARG A 129 -2.21 9.90 1.37
N SER A 130 -1.37 10.59 0.61
CA SER A 130 -1.30 10.42 -0.85
C SER A 130 -0.75 9.04 -1.25
N LEU A 131 0.24 8.51 -0.51
CA LEU A 131 0.78 7.18 -0.72
C LEU A 131 -0.26 6.08 -0.50
N THR A 132 -1.16 6.22 0.48
CA THR A 132 -2.25 5.24 0.66
C THR A 132 -3.16 5.20 -0.56
N GLN A 133 -3.48 6.34 -1.17
CA GLN A 133 -4.25 6.40 -2.42
C GLN A 133 -3.48 5.79 -3.59
N TRP A 134 -2.20 6.11 -3.73
CA TRP A 134 -1.35 5.56 -4.77
C TRP A 134 -1.21 4.03 -4.66
N MET A 135 -1.01 3.50 -3.46
CA MET A 135 -0.97 2.06 -3.21
C MET A 135 -2.31 1.39 -3.55
N GLY A 136 -3.41 2.05 -3.22
CA GLY A 136 -4.76 1.57 -3.48
C GLY A 136 -5.13 1.56 -4.97
N GLY A 137 -4.69 2.56 -5.73
CA GLY A 137 -5.05 2.75 -7.14
C GLY A 137 -4.73 1.58 -8.07
N MET A 138 -3.62 0.86 -7.81
CA MET A 138 -3.28 -0.36 -8.57
C MET A 138 -3.59 -1.66 -7.85
N GLY A 139 -4.09 -1.57 -6.62
CA GLY A 139 -4.30 -2.74 -5.78
C GLY A 139 -3.02 -3.24 -5.12
N VAL A 140 -3.04 -3.32 -3.81
CA VAL A 140 -1.86 -3.68 -2.99
C VAL A 140 -1.34 -5.07 -3.29
N LEU A 141 -2.24 -6.00 -3.62
CA LEU A 141 -1.83 -7.38 -3.95
C LEU A 141 -1.20 -7.49 -5.33
N VAL A 142 -1.59 -6.66 -6.29
CA VAL A 142 -0.89 -6.58 -7.58
C VAL A 142 0.53 -6.06 -7.38
N LEU A 143 0.73 -5.08 -6.49
CA LEU A 143 2.06 -4.62 -6.07
C LEU A 143 2.87 -5.77 -5.44
N PHE A 144 2.26 -6.48 -4.48
CA PHE A 144 2.88 -7.63 -3.85
C PHE A 144 3.30 -8.70 -4.88
N LEU A 145 2.45 -9.02 -5.85
CA LEU A 145 2.75 -9.97 -6.93
C LEU A 145 3.88 -9.49 -7.84
N ALA A 146 3.97 -8.19 -8.10
CA ALA A 146 5.07 -7.61 -8.88
C ALA A 146 6.41 -7.75 -8.16
N LEU A 147 6.42 -7.58 -6.83
CA LEU A 147 7.61 -7.69 -5.99
C LEU A 147 8.01 -9.14 -5.68
N THR A 148 7.05 -10.09 -5.71
CA THR A 148 7.30 -11.48 -5.30
C THR A 148 7.01 -12.47 -6.45
N PRO A 149 7.85 -12.53 -7.51
CA PRO A 149 7.59 -13.31 -8.72
C PRO A 149 7.64 -14.84 -8.53
N ARG A 150 7.92 -15.34 -7.32
CA ARG A 150 8.10 -16.77 -7.02
C ARG A 150 6.84 -17.51 -6.55
N MET A 151 5.67 -16.87 -6.50
CA MET A 151 4.45 -17.45 -5.92
C MET A 151 3.71 -18.48 -6.80
N GLY A 152 4.26 -18.92 -7.91
CA GLY A 152 3.69 -20.02 -8.72
C GLY A 152 2.21 -19.79 -9.11
N GLU A 153 1.42 -20.89 -9.09
CA GLU A 153 -0.02 -20.86 -9.47
C GLU A 153 -0.89 -20.02 -8.52
N GLY A 154 -0.49 -19.85 -7.26
CA GLY A 154 -1.21 -19.03 -6.28
C GLY A 154 -1.34 -17.56 -6.68
N ALA A 155 -0.36 -17.03 -7.41
CA ALA A 155 -0.36 -15.66 -7.91
C ALA A 155 -1.56 -15.35 -8.85
N VAL A 156 -2.02 -16.35 -9.62
CA VAL A 156 -3.18 -16.21 -10.51
C VAL A 156 -4.46 -15.91 -9.74
N PHE A 157 -4.66 -16.58 -8.60
CA PHE A 157 -5.86 -16.42 -7.80
C PHE A 157 -5.89 -15.05 -7.08
N LEU A 158 -4.74 -14.57 -6.61
CA LEU A 158 -4.63 -13.25 -6.00
C LEU A 158 -4.91 -12.15 -7.03
N MET A 159 -4.30 -12.24 -8.21
CA MET A 159 -4.51 -11.25 -9.26
C MET A 159 -5.96 -11.22 -9.76
N ARG A 160 -6.61 -12.38 -9.90
CA ARG A 160 -8.03 -12.46 -10.29
C ARG A 160 -8.97 -11.90 -9.22
N ALA A 161 -8.60 -12.01 -7.95
CA ALA A 161 -9.43 -11.52 -6.85
C ALA A 161 -9.41 -9.98 -6.76
N GLU A 162 -8.31 -9.35 -7.15
CA GLU A 162 -8.15 -7.89 -7.04
C GLU A 162 -8.42 -7.14 -8.35
N SER A 163 -8.15 -7.76 -9.50
CA SER A 163 -8.35 -7.12 -10.81
C SER A 163 -9.70 -7.53 -11.41
N PRO A 164 -10.75 -6.70 -11.32
CA PRO A 164 -12.05 -6.99 -11.94
C PRO A 164 -11.95 -6.85 -13.46
N GLY A 165 -12.33 -7.90 -14.18
CA GLY A 165 -12.44 -7.87 -15.62
C GLY A 165 -12.08 -9.19 -16.31
N PRO A 166 -12.51 -9.40 -17.57
CA PRO A 166 -12.18 -10.59 -18.35
C PRO A 166 -10.72 -10.51 -18.80
N ILE A 167 -9.83 -11.17 -18.10
CA ILE A 167 -8.45 -11.38 -18.58
C ILE A 167 -8.49 -12.40 -19.72
N LYS A 168 -8.74 -11.92 -20.94
CA LYS A 168 -8.87 -12.75 -22.14
C LYS A 168 -7.53 -13.22 -22.71
N SER A 169 -6.44 -12.56 -22.37
CA SER A 169 -5.10 -12.96 -22.84
C SER A 169 -4.05 -12.74 -21.75
N LYS A 170 -3.11 -13.66 -21.65
CA LYS A 170 -1.92 -13.50 -20.83
C LYS A 170 -0.98 -12.54 -21.55
N LEU A 171 -0.73 -11.36 -21.02
CA LEU A 171 0.28 -10.44 -21.54
C LEU A 171 1.68 -11.09 -21.53
N VAL A 172 1.91 -11.99 -20.57
CA VAL A 172 3.11 -12.83 -20.46
C VAL A 172 2.77 -14.18 -19.83
N PRO A 173 3.58 -15.24 -20.06
CA PRO A 173 3.30 -16.59 -19.54
C PRO A 173 3.21 -16.68 -18.00
N LYS A 174 3.79 -15.70 -17.28
CA LYS A 174 3.82 -15.67 -15.82
C LYS A 174 3.01 -14.47 -15.30
N VAL A 175 2.11 -14.70 -14.36
CA VAL A 175 1.25 -13.66 -13.72
C VAL A 175 2.09 -12.54 -13.09
N GLY A 176 3.21 -12.88 -12.44
CA GLY A 176 4.14 -11.87 -11.90
C GLY A 176 4.75 -10.96 -12.99
N GLY A 177 4.90 -11.46 -14.22
CA GLY A 177 5.30 -10.62 -15.36
C GLY A 177 4.22 -9.61 -15.74
N THR A 178 2.96 -10.02 -15.79
CA THR A 178 1.83 -9.11 -16.05
C THR A 178 1.74 -8.03 -14.97
N ALA A 179 1.83 -8.41 -13.70
CA ALA A 179 1.83 -7.46 -12.59
C ALA A 179 2.97 -6.44 -12.70
N LYS A 180 4.18 -6.89 -13.06
CA LYS A 180 5.32 -5.98 -13.27
C LYS A 180 5.08 -4.98 -14.39
N ILE A 181 4.53 -5.43 -15.53
CA ILE A 181 4.21 -4.55 -16.66
C ILE A 181 3.20 -3.48 -16.23
N LEU A 182 2.11 -3.89 -15.55
CA LEU A 182 1.09 -2.96 -15.06
C LEU A 182 1.68 -1.92 -14.09
N TYR A 183 2.51 -2.36 -13.13
CA TYR A 183 3.18 -1.43 -12.22
C TYR A 183 4.18 -0.52 -12.92
N THR A 184 4.91 -1.02 -13.92
CA THR A 184 5.83 -0.18 -14.72
C THR A 184 5.05 0.92 -15.44
N ILE A 185 3.92 0.59 -16.06
CA ILE A 185 3.06 1.58 -16.73
C ILE A 185 2.54 2.59 -15.70
N TYR A 186 2.07 2.13 -14.54
CA TYR A 186 1.57 3.00 -13.48
C TYR A 186 2.62 3.98 -12.97
N VAL A 187 3.84 3.51 -12.72
CA VAL A 187 4.96 4.37 -12.31
C VAL A 187 5.33 5.38 -13.41
N ILE A 188 5.34 4.96 -14.68
CA ILE A 188 5.61 5.85 -15.80
C ILE A 188 4.54 6.95 -15.89
N LEU A 189 3.26 6.60 -15.79
CA LEU A 189 2.16 7.56 -15.80
C LEU A 189 2.28 8.57 -14.65
N THR A 190 2.56 8.08 -13.43
CA THR A 190 2.80 8.93 -12.26
C THR A 190 3.98 9.89 -12.50
N ALA A 191 5.08 9.40 -13.06
CA ALA A 191 6.24 10.25 -13.37
C ALA A 191 5.92 11.31 -14.45
N CYS A 192 5.15 10.97 -15.47
CA CYS A 192 4.66 11.90 -16.48
C CYS A 192 3.78 12.98 -15.87
N GLU A 193 2.89 12.61 -14.95
CA GLU A 193 2.01 13.55 -14.24
C GLU A 193 2.81 14.51 -13.35
N ILE A 194 3.79 14.00 -12.57
CA ILE A 194 4.71 14.84 -11.80
C ILE A 194 5.40 15.85 -12.70
N ALA A 195 5.91 15.41 -13.86
CA ALA A 195 6.59 16.29 -14.81
C ALA A 195 5.64 17.36 -15.38
N ALA A 196 4.41 16.99 -15.75
CA ALA A 196 3.39 17.90 -16.25
C ALA A 196 3.03 18.97 -15.20
N LEU A 197 2.80 18.58 -13.95
CA LEU A 197 2.50 19.50 -12.85
C LEU A 197 3.69 20.43 -12.56
N ARG A 198 4.93 19.93 -12.67
CA ARG A 198 6.14 20.77 -12.54
C ARG A 198 6.24 21.81 -13.65
N ILE A 199 5.92 21.45 -14.88
CA ILE A 199 5.89 22.39 -16.02
C ILE A 199 4.77 23.42 -15.84
N ALA A 200 3.63 23.01 -15.24
CA ALA A 200 2.53 23.92 -14.89
C ALA A 200 2.86 24.90 -13.74
N GLY A 201 4.04 24.77 -13.10
CA GLY A 201 4.50 25.70 -12.06
C GLY A 201 4.34 25.23 -10.62
N GLU A 202 3.80 24.01 -10.38
CA GLU A 202 3.68 23.46 -9.04
C GLU A 202 5.04 23.22 -8.37
N SER A 203 5.08 23.27 -7.03
CA SER A 203 6.29 22.88 -6.27
C SER A 203 6.55 21.38 -6.40
N TRP A 204 7.78 20.92 -6.20
CA TRP A 204 8.11 19.48 -6.26
C TRP A 204 7.26 18.65 -5.31
N PHE A 205 7.07 19.13 -4.08
CA PHE A 205 6.26 18.41 -3.10
C PHE A 205 4.78 18.34 -3.51
N SER A 206 4.22 19.47 -3.99
CA SER A 206 2.85 19.56 -4.47
C SER A 206 2.64 18.64 -5.68
N ALA A 207 3.55 18.68 -6.67
CA ALA A 207 3.47 17.82 -7.85
C ALA A 207 3.48 16.33 -7.51
N ILE A 208 4.38 15.89 -6.61
CA ILE A 208 4.43 14.50 -6.15
C ILE A 208 3.14 14.13 -5.41
N ASN A 209 2.69 14.98 -4.48
CA ASN A 209 1.54 14.71 -3.65
C ASN A 209 0.25 14.59 -4.49
N HIS A 210 0.05 15.48 -5.46
CA HIS A 210 -1.10 15.45 -6.36
C HIS A 210 -1.05 14.28 -7.36
N SER A 211 0.13 13.88 -7.80
CA SER A 211 0.25 12.72 -8.69
C SER A 211 0.01 11.37 -8.00
N PHE A 212 -0.04 11.36 -6.67
CA PHE A 212 -0.36 10.16 -5.89
C PHE A 212 -1.83 10.10 -5.49
N THR A 213 -2.58 11.18 -5.63
CA THR A 213 -4.01 11.29 -5.31
C THR A 213 -4.86 11.35 -6.55
#